data_d86ad84e4d358670dd56edbbfbe50e27
#
_entry.id   d86ad84e4d358670dd56edbbfbe50e27
#
_cell.length_a   1.000
_cell.length_b   1.000
_cell.length_c   1.000
_cell.angle_alpha   90.00
_cell.angle_beta   90.00
_cell.angle_gamma   90.00
#
_symmetry.space_group_name_H-M   'P 1'
#
loop_
_entity.id
_entity.type
_entity.pdbx_description
1 polymer ?
#
loop_
_entity_poly.entity_id
_entity_poly.type
_entity_poly.pdbx_seq_one_letter_code
_entity_poly.pdbx_strand_id
1 'polypeptide(L)'
;VTDDNGTWKANFENNAGYENFLNMYKDMVDDGDNPLEADTDSMMSAGQVGITVGGPWVTAGLDTAGVDYGIGLIPQGDAGDMNSVEVIGFGITTAASDAEKEAAYKFIEWWNTQDKDGSSPALEWSLQNGFPAYTYSVQNNKEYKANKKLSAMSAANPEAPTDFIVDSNFPGINSVLSDVIPEMINSVAFGNSSVEDALAKAQKSTQKIVDKYNK
;
A
#
# COMPACT_ATOMS: atom_id res chain seq x y z
N VAL A 1 7.26 7.37 -12.68
CA VAL A 1 6.83 7.82 -14.02
C VAL A 1 6.13 9.15 -13.88
N THR A 2 6.47 10.13 -14.68
CA THR A 2 5.86 11.46 -14.69
C THR A 2 5.08 11.67 -15.97
N ASP A 3 4.00 12.44 -15.89
CA ASP A 3 3.24 12.93 -17.06
C ASP A 3 3.69 14.36 -17.39
N ASP A 4 4.14 14.56 -18.62
CA ASP A 4 4.48 15.87 -19.15
C ASP A 4 3.55 16.17 -20.33
N ASN A 5 2.40 16.78 -20.01
CA ASN A 5 1.38 17.15 -20.98
C ASN A 5 0.88 15.97 -21.86
N GLY A 6 0.60 14.84 -21.25
CA GLY A 6 0.16 13.63 -21.92
C GLY A 6 1.29 12.75 -22.47
N THR A 7 2.53 13.10 -22.16
CA THR A 7 3.71 12.29 -22.54
C THR A 7 4.32 11.71 -21.27
N TRP A 8 4.32 10.41 -21.15
CA TRP A 8 4.91 9.71 -20.03
C TRP A 8 6.44 9.69 -20.12
N LYS A 9 7.10 9.84 -18.99
CA LYS A 9 8.58 9.76 -18.86
C LYS A 9 8.99 8.97 -17.64
N ALA A 10 10.01 8.15 -17.78
CA ALA A 10 10.68 7.56 -16.63
C ALA A 10 11.43 8.65 -15.84
N ASN A 11 11.49 8.51 -14.50
CA ASN A 11 12.13 9.48 -13.62
C ASN A 11 12.81 8.78 -12.44
N PHE A 12 13.87 8.02 -12.74
CA PHE A 12 14.70 7.37 -11.72
C PHE A 12 16.08 8.02 -11.62
N GLU A 13 16.75 8.25 -12.75
CA GLU A 13 18.03 8.94 -12.78
C GLU A 13 17.88 10.40 -12.33
N ASN A 14 18.88 10.90 -11.61
CA ASN A 14 18.90 12.26 -11.05
C ASN A 14 17.74 12.57 -10.10
N ASN A 15 17.13 11.54 -9.48
CA ASN A 15 16.11 11.69 -8.47
C ASN A 15 16.70 11.42 -7.08
N ALA A 16 16.99 12.50 -6.36
CA ALA A 16 17.62 12.44 -5.03
C ALA A 16 16.78 11.61 -4.03
N GLY A 17 15.48 11.55 -4.19
CA GLY A 17 14.61 10.75 -3.30
C GLY A 17 14.91 9.24 -3.44
N TYR A 18 15.05 8.73 -4.66
CA TYR A 18 15.43 7.33 -4.88
C TYR A 18 16.87 7.05 -4.46
N GLU A 19 17.79 7.96 -4.74
CA GLU A 19 19.19 7.82 -4.32
C GLU A 19 19.31 7.75 -2.80
N ASN A 20 18.68 8.66 -2.08
CA ASN A 20 18.67 8.70 -0.63
C ASN A 20 18.02 7.43 -0.04
N PHE A 21 16.89 7.00 -0.59
CA PHE A 21 16.22 5.78 -0.16
C PHE A 21 17.12 4.54 -0.34
N LEU A 22 17.74 4.36 -1.51
CA LEU A 22 18.57 3.20 -1.78
C LEU A 22 19.83 3.17 -0.91
N ASN A 23 20.46 4.33 -0.65
CA ASN A 23 21.59 4.42 0.26
C ASN A 23 21.17 4.06 1.69
N MET A 24 20.09 4.67 2.21
CA MET A 24 19.56 4.35 3.53
C MET A 24 19.22 2.86 3.66
N TYR A 25 18.51 2.29 2.68
CA TYR A 25 18.12 0.89 2.71
C TYR A 25 19.34 -0.04 2.70
N LYS A 26 20.35 0.29 1.90
CA LYS A 26 21.60 -0.45 1.88
C LYS A 26 22.33 -0.40 3.22
N ASP A 27 22.43 0.77 3.84
CA ASP A 27 23.07 0.93 5.14
C ASP A 27 22.34 0.09 6.21
N MET A 28 21.00 0.11 6.24
CA MET A 28 20.20 -0.72 7.15
C MET A 28 20.43 -2.23 6.94
N VAL A 29 20.67 -2.66 5.71
CA VAL A 29 20.97 -4.06 5.39
C VAL A 29 22.41 -4.41 5.82
N ASP A 30 23.38 -3.54 5.53
CA ASP A 30 24.79 -3.76 5.87
C ASP A 30 25.00 -3.77 7.40
N ASP A 31 24.24 -2.96 8.15
CA ASP A 31 24.26 -2.91 9.61
C ASP A 31 23.49 -4.06 10.27
N GLY A 32 22.71 -4.82 9.50
CA GLY A 32 21.90 -5.93 9.97
C GLY A 32 20.57 -5.50 10.62
N ASP A 33 20.19 -4.25 10.48
CA ASP A 33 18.94 -3.71 11.01
C ASP A 33 17.72 -4.13 10.19
N ASN A 34 17.93 -4.41 8.90
CA ASN A 34 16.88 -4.87 8.01
C ASN A 34 17.26 -6.23 7.39
N PRO A 35 16.49 -7.30 7.68
CA PRO A 35 16.79 -8.61 7.13
C PRO A 35 16.47 -8.67 5.64
N LEU A 36 17.39 -9.28 4.86
CA LEU A 36 17.16 -9.58 3.45
C LEU A 36 16.21 -10.77 3.29
N GLU A 37 15.38 -10.72 2.24
CA GLU A 37 14.47 -11.81 1.86
C GLU A 37 13.58 -12.34 2.99
N ALA A 38 13.27 -11.51 3.97
CA ALA A 38 12.49 -11.91 5.11
C ALA A 38 11.01 -11.55 4.94
N ASP A 39 10.17 -12.44 5.40
CA ASP A 39 8.77 -12.14 5.69
C ASP A 39 8.68 -11.36 7.00
N THR A 40 8.74 -10.03 6.92
CA THR A 40 8.75 -9.16 8.09
C THR A 40 7.46 -9.25 8.90
N ASP A 41 6.33 -9.63 8.30
CA ASP A 41 5.07 -9.81 9.00
C ASP A 41 5.13 -11.05 9.91
N SER A 42 5.68 -12.16 9.40
CA SER A 42 5.95 -13.35 10.20
C SER A 42 6.99 -13.09 11.29
N MET A 43 8.04 -12.35 11.00
CA MET A 43 9.07 -11.97 11.98
C MET A 43 8.52 -11.07 13.09
N MET A 44 7.63 -10.11 12.75
CA MET A 44 6.94 -9.29 13.74
C MET A 44 6.05 -10.13 14.64
N SER A 45 5.30 -11.08 14.07
CA SER A 45 4.47 -12.03 14.83
C SER A 45 5.29 -12.93 15.74
N ALA A 46 6.53 -13.21 15.38
CA ALA A 46 7.49 -13.99 16.20
C ALA A 46 8.31 -13.13 17.20
N GLY A 47 8.08 -11.82 17.23
CA GLY A 47 8.82 -10.89 18.11
C GLY A 47 10.29 -10.69 17.71
N GLN A 48 10.63 -10.92 16.45
CA GLN A 48 11.99 -10.83 15.93
C GLN A 48 12.33 -9.46 15.32
N VAL A 49 11.32 -8.64 15.00
CA VAL A 49 11.49 -7.25 14.54
C VAL A 49 10.67 -6.31 15.40
N GLY A 50 11.18 -5.11 15.63
CA GLY A 50 10.52 -4.10 16.45
C GLY A 50 9.60 -3.16 15.66
N ILE A 51 9.81 -3.03 14.35
CA ILE A 51 9.03 -2.16 13.46
C ILE A 51 8.84 -2.90 12.13
N THR A 52 7.63 -2.84 11.60
CA THR A 52 7.33 -3.23 10.21
C THR A 52 6.50 -2.14 9.54
N VAL A 53 6.69 -1.95 8.24
CA VAL A 53 5.85 -1.10 7.40
C VAL A 53 4.94 -2.00 6.60
N GLY A 54 3.64 -1.85 6.80
CA GLY A 54 2.66 -2.72 6.19
C GLY A 54 1.27 -2.09 6.13
N GLY A 55 0.31 -2.88 5.76
CA GLY A 55 -1.09 -2.48 5.70
C GLY A 55 -1.95 -3.19 6.75
N PRO A 56 -3.27 -2.95 6.72
CA PRO A 56 -4.20 -3.50 7.71
C PRO A 56 -4.23 -5.04 7.77
N TRP A 57 -3.82 -5.72 6.73
CA TRP A 57 -3.75 -7.20 6.67
C TRP A 57 -2.82 -7.82 7.70
N VAL A 58 -1.83 -7.06 8.21
CA VAL A 58 -0.88 -7.54 9.23
C VAL A 58 -1.53 -7.67 10.58
N THR A 59 -2.49 -6.80 10.90
CA THR A 59 -3.04 -6.64 12.26
C THR A 59 -3.73 -7.88 12.80
N ALA A 60 -4.50 -8.58 11.98
CA ALA A 60 -5.21 -9.81 12.39
C ALA A 60 -4.24 -10.94 12.76
N GLY A 61 -3.11 -11.04 12.05
CA GLY A 61 -2.04 -11.98 12.38
C GLY A 61 -1.37 -11.66 13.71
N LEU A 62 -1.05 -10.40 13.96
CA LEU A 62 -0.45 -9.94 15.20
C LEU A 62 -1.38 -10.14 16.40
N ASP A 63 -2.67 -9.86 16.24
CA ASP A 63 -3.68 -10.08 17.27
C ASP A 63 -3.79 -11.57 17.63
N THR A 64 -3.78 -12.45 16.61
CA THR A 64 -3.81 -13.91 16.80
C THR A 64 -2.55 -14.41 17.50
N ALA A 65 -1.38 -13.84 17.19
CA ALA A 65 -0.12 -14.17 17.83
C ALA A 65 0.03 -13.58 19.24
N GLY A 66 -0.88 -12.71 19.68
CA GLY A 66 -0.86 -12.05 20.97
C GLY A 66 0.25 -11.01 21.11
N VAL A 67 0.70 -10.42 20.02
CA VAL A 67 1.72 -9.38 20.02
C VAL A 67 1.10 -8.07 20.53
N ASP A 68 1.76 -7.43 21.47
CA ASP A 68 1.41 -6.06 21.89
C ASP A 68 2.09 -5.07 20.96
N TYR A 69 1.31 -4.41 20.12
CA TYR A 69 1.81 -3.47 19.10
C TYR A 69 0.99 -2.20 19.03
N GLY A 70 1.61 -1.12 18.58
CA GLY A 70 0.97 0.13 18.22
C GLY A 70 0.97 0.33 16.71
N ILE A 71 0.11 1.22 16.24
CA ILE A 71 0.08 1.68 14.85
C ILE A 71 0.44 3.16 14.86
N GLY A 72 1.47 3.51 14.11
CA GLY A 72 1.90 4.88 13.87
C GLY A 72 1.69 5.27 12.41
N LEU A 73 1.65 6.57 12.16
CA LEU A 73 1.70 7.09 10.80
C LEU A 73 3.12 6.92 10.24
N ILE A 74 3.22 6.86 8.92
CA ILE A 74 4.52 6.87 8.24
C ILE A 74 5.24 8.17 8.62
N PRO A 75 6.51 8.10 9.05
CA PRO A 75 7.29 9.29 9.41
C PRO A 75 7.37 10.29 8.26
N GLN A 76 7.25 11.57 8.59
CA GLN A 76 7.36 12.66 7.63
C GLN A 76 8.78 12.73 7.04
N GLY A 77 8.85 12.87 5.71
CA GLY A 77 10.09 13.15 5.00
C GLY A 77 10.23 14.63 4.67
N ASP A 78 11.35 15.01 4.01
CA ASP A 78 11.65 16.38 3.60
C ASP A 78 10.61 16.95 2.62
N ALA A 79 9.94 16.08 1.86
CA ALA A 79 8.90 16.48 0.91
C ALA A 79 7.51 16.68 1.56
N GLY A 80 7.36 16.40 2.83
CA GLY A 80 6.12 16.51 3.58
C GLY A 80 5.55 15.16 4.00
N ASP A 81 4.34 15.20 4.55
CA ASP A 81 3.57 14.02 4.96
C ASP A 81 2.90 13.39 3.74
N MET A 82 3.35 12.20 3.36
CA MET A 82 2.74 11.43 2.27
C MET A 82 2.42 10.02 2.71
N ASN A 83 1.30 9.50 2.23
CA ASN A 83 0.91 8.10 2.43
C ASN A 83 0.34 7.54 1.13
N SER A 84 0.39 6.21 0.95
CA SER A 84 -0.34 5.56 -0.13
C SER A 84 -1.75 5.20 0.32
N VAL A 85 -2.72 5.40 -0.56
CA VAL A 85 -4.11 5.00 -0.35
C VAL A 85 -4.50 4.02 -1.43
N GLU A 86 -4.89 2.83 -1.01
CA GLU A 86 -5.53 1.86 -1.87
C GLU A 86 -7.01 1.74 -1.52
N VAL A 87 -7.85 1.71 -2.55
CA VAL A 87 -9.28 1.44 -2.40
C VAL A 87 -9.57 0.07 -2.99
N ILE A 88 -9.91 -0.87 -2.12
CA ILE A 88 -10.32 -2.21 -2.50
C ILE A 88 -11.85 -2.23 -2.60
N GLY A 89 -12.37 -2.70 -3.71
CA GLY A 89 -13.82 -2.71 -3.96
C GLY A 89 -14.27 -3.92 -4.76
N PHE A 90 -15.58 -4.08 -4.88
CA PHE A 90 -16.19 -5.09 -5.73
C PHE A 90 -16.36 -4.57 -7.15
N GLY A 91 -15.95 -5.39 -8.12
CA GLY A 91 -16.17 -5.12 -9.54
C GLY A 91 -17.07 -6.17 -10.17
N ILE A 92 -17.96 -5.75 -11.07
CA ILE A 92 -18.80 -6.65 -11.86
C ILE A 92 -18.23 -6.69 -13.27
N THR A 93 -17.86 -7.89 -13.72
CA THR A 93 -17.31 -8.07 -15.07
C THR A 93 -18.35 -7.79 -16.16
N THR A 94 -17.93 -7.18 -17.25
CA THR A 94 -18.78 -6.95 -18.44
C THR A 94 -19.23 -8.23 -19.11
N ALA A 95 -18.52 -9.35 -18.91
CA ALA A 95 -18.85 -10.65 -19.45
C ALA A 95 -20.01 -11.36 -18.70
N ALA A 96 -20.39 -10.84 -17.52
CA ALA A 96 -21.51 -11.41 -16.74
C ALA A 96 -22.84 -11.20 -17.48
N SER A 97 -23.71 -12.20 -17.42
CA SER A 97 -25.11 -12.08 -17.87
C SER A 97 -25.89 -11.09 -16.99
N ASP A 98 -27.03 -10.65 -17.48
CA ASP A 98 -27.86 -9.68 -16.73
C ASP A 98 -28.33 -10.24 -15.39
N ALA A 99 -28.66 -11.54 -15.32
CA ALA A 99 -29.02 -12.20 -14.07
C ALA A 99 -27.86 -12.25 -13.08
N GLU A 100 -26.65 -12.51 -13.55
CA GLU A 100 -25.43 -12.51 -12.69
C GLU A 100 -25.10 -11.08 -12.21
N LYS A 101 -25.26 -10.08 -13.06
CA LYS A 101 -25.09 -8.68 -12.67
C LYS A 101 -26.09 -8.28 -11.59
N GLU A 102 -27.35 -8.65 -11.74
CA GLU A 102 -28.40 -8.39 -10.74
C GLU A 102 -28.08 -9.07 -9.40
N ALA A 103 -27.63 -10.31 -9.42
CA ALA A 103 -27.20 -11.02 -8.22
C ALA A 103 -26.00 -10.36 -7.55
N ALA A 104 -25.00 -9.92 -8.33
CA ALA A 104 -23.83 -9.22 -7.83
C ALA A 104 -24.19 -7.86 -7.20
N TYR A 105 -25.11 -7.11 -7.81
CA TYR A 105 -25.61 -5.85 -7.22
C TYR A 105 -26.30 -6.09 -5.87
N LYS A 106 -27.13 -7.12 -5.75
CA LYS A 106 -27.77 -7.49 -4.48
C LYS A 106 -26.76 -7.83 -3.40
N PHE A 107 -25.66 -8.52 -3.76
CA PHE A 107 -24.58 -8.81 -2.84
C PHE A 107 -23.88 -7.54 -2.38
N ILE A 108 -23.52 -6.64 -3.31
CA ILE A 108 -22.86 -5.37 -2.98
C ILE A 108 -23.75 -4.48 -2.11
N GLU A 109 -25.05 -4.45 -2.39
CA GLU A 109 -26.04 -3.73 -1.58
C GLU A 109 -26.11 -4.32 -0.17
N TRP A 110 -26.29 -5.63 -0.05
CA TRP A 110 -26.30 -6.33 1.24
C TRP A 110 -25.02 -6.07 2.05
N TRP A 111 -23.86 -6.11 1.41
CA TRP A 111 -22.58 -5.85 2.05
C TRP A 111 -22.52 -4.49 2.74
N ASN A 112 -23.12 -3.48 2.14
CA ASN A 112 -23.11 -2.09 2.63
C ASN A 112 -24.35 -1.71 3.43
N THR A 113 -25.38 -2.57 3.48
CA THR A 113 -26.61 -2.25 4.18
C THR A 113 -26.43 -2.46 5.67
N GLN A 114 -26.83 -1.45 6.45
CA GLN A 114 -26.88 -1.55 7.90
C GLN A 114 -28.24 -2.04 8.38
N ASP A 115 -28.20 -2.94 9.36
CA ASP A 115 -29.37 -3.32 10.13
C ASP A 115 -29.76 -2.22 11.14
N LYS A 116 -30.90 -2.40 11.81
CA LYS A 116 -31.45 -1.40 12.75
C LYS A 116 -30.54 -1.13 13.96
N ASP A 117 -29.71 -2.08 14.33
CA ASP A 117 -28.71 -1.98 15.40
C ASP A 117 -27.38 -1.38 14.93
N GLY A 118 -27.26 -1.07 13.63
CA GLY A 118 -26.06 -0.50 13.02
C GLY A 118 -25.02 -1.53 12.59
N SER A 119 -25.31 -2.83 12.72
CA SER A 119 -24.46 -3.90 12.19
C SER A 119 -24.51 -3.92 10.65
N SER A 120 -23.46 -4.42 10.03
CA SER A 120 -23.40 -4.70 8.58
C SER A 120 -22.24 -5.65 8.29
N PRO A 121 -22.29 -6.42 7.20
CA PRO A 121 -21.16 -7.24 6.78
C PRO A 121 -19.86 -6.45 6.63
N ALA A 122 -19.93 -5.22 6.13
CA ALA A 122 -18.78 -4.33 6.01
C ALA A 122 -18.19 -3.93 7.38
N LEU A 123 -19.03 -3.69 8.39
CA LEU A 123 -18.59 -3.43 9.76
C LEU A 123 -17.91 -4.67 10.37
N GLU A 124 -18.55 -5.81 10.27
CA GLU A 124 -18.02 -7.09 10.76
C GLU A 124 -16.65 -7.41 10.16
N TRP A 125 -16.54 -7.24 8.84
CA TRP A 125 -15.28 -7.40 8.13
C TRP A 125 -14.19 -6.49 8.66
N SER A 126 -14.49 -5.19 8.84
CA SER A 126 -13.53 -4.22 9.37
C SER A 126 -13.07 -4.59 10.77
N LEU A 127 -13.99 -4.98 11.65
CA LEU A 127 -13.68 -5.33 13.03
C LEU A 127 -12.84 -6.61 13.14
N GLN A 128 -13.11 -7.60 12.29
CA GLN A 128 -12.44 -8.91 12.34
C GLN A 128 -11.09 -8.92 11.61
N ASN A 129 -10.97 -8.19 10.51
CA ASN A 129 -9.80 -8.26 9.63
C ASN A 129 -8.92 -7.00 9.67
N GLY A 130 -9.28 -5.99 10.45
CA GLY A 130 -8.48 -4.79 10.64
C GLY A 130 -8.50 -3.80 9.47
N PHE A 131 -9.30 -4.04 8.41
CA PHE A 131 -9.38 -3.14 7.27
C PHE A 131 -10.24 -1.91 7.56
N PRO A 132 -9.72 -0.68 7.37
CA PRO A 132 -10.52 0.52 7.52
C PRO A 132 -11.70 0.56 6.56
N ALA A 133 -12.86 0.96 7.08
CA ALA A 133 -14.06 1.09 6.26
C ALA A 133 -14.05 2.38 5.44
N TYR A 134 -14.58 2.32 4.23
CA TYR A 134 -14.73 3.47 3.33
C TYR A 134 -16.10 4.15 3.46
N THR A 135 -17.10 3.50 4.07
CA THR A 135 -18.44 4.08 4.23
C THR A 135 -18.57 4.85 5.53
N TYR A 136 -19.13 6.07 5.48
CA TYR A 136 -19.36 6.89 6.66
C TYR A 136 -20.28 6.23 7.70
N SER A 137 -21.20 5.39 7.25
CA SER A 137 -22.09 4.66 8.14
C SER A 137 -21.31 3.74 9.07
N VAL A 138 -20.36 2.96 8.52
CA VAL A 138 -19.48 2.07 9.30
C VAL A 138 -18.51 2.88 10.14
N GLN A 139 -17.85 3.89 9.58
CA GLN A 139 -16.91 4.75 10.32
C GLN A 139 -17.58 5.46 11.52
N ASN A 140 -18.88 5.76 11.42
CA ASN A 140 -19.66 6.36 12.50
C ASN A 140 -20.19 5.35 13.52
N ASN A 141 -20.05 4.05 13.29
CA ASN A 141 -20.47 3.03 14.23
C ASN A 141 -19.66 3.14 15.54
N LYS A 142 -20.34 2.88 16.68
CA LYS A 142 -19.73 3.02 18.01
C LYS A 142 -18.57 2.04 18.24
N GLU A 143 -18.72 0.80 17.78
CA GLU A 143 -17.69 -0.24 17.93
C GLU A 143 -16.48 0.04 17.06
N TYR A 144 -16.71 0.50 15.81
CA TYR A 144 -15.64 0.93 14.92
C TYR A 144 -14.82 2.06 15.54
N LYS A 145 -15.48 3.12 16.06
CA LYS A 145 -14.80 4.24 16.73
C LYS A 145 -14.06 3.85 18.00
N ALA A 146 -14.52 2.83 18.70
CA ALA A 146 -13.85 2.32 19.88
C ALA A 146 -12.58 1.51 19.55
N ASN A 147 -12.46 1.00 18.32
CA ASN A 147 -11.28 0.28 17.86
C ASN A 147 -10.18 1.26 17.48
N LYS A 148 -9.20 1.45 18.38
CA LYS A 148 -8.10 2.40 18.20
C LYS A 148 -7.23 2.09 16.98
N LYS A 149 -7.06 0.82 16.63
CA LYS A 149 -6.26 0.40 15.49
C LYS A 149 -6.92 0.82 14.18
N LEU A 150 -8.21 0.53 14.02
CA LEU A 150 -8.97 0.98 12.85
C LEU A 150 -9.02 2.51 12.75
N SER A 151 -9.19 3.19 13.86
CA SER A 151 -9.20 4.66 13.90
C SER A 151 -7.86 5.26 13.49
N ALA A 152 -6.74 4.66 13.90
CA ALA A 152 -5.40 5.13 13.53
C ALA A 152 -5.11 5.01 12.03
N MET A 153 -5.64 3.96 11.38
CA MET A 153 -5.47 3.71 9.94
C MET A 153 -6.54 4.37 9.07
N SER A 154 -7.58 4.93 9.67
CA SER A 154 -8.70 5.52 8.93
C SER A 154 -8.30 6.83 8.27
N ALA A 155 -8.79 7.07 7.04
CA ALA A 155 -8.69 8.38 6.39
C ALA A 155 -9.42 9.51 7.19
N ALA A 156 -10.28 9.14 8.15
CA ALA A 156 -10.90 10.09 9.07
C ALA A 156 -10.00 10.44 10.28
N ASN A 157 -8.82 9.83 10.42
CA ASN A 157 -7.85 10.20 11.44
C ASN A 157 -7.38 11.66 11.19
N PRO A 158 -7.58 12.59 12.14
CA PRO A 158 -7.20 13.99 11.95
C PRO A 158 -5.68 14.20 11.85
N GLU A 159 -4.89 13.23 12.28
CA GLU A 159 -3.42 13.23 12.16
C GLU A 159 -2.93 12.56 10.86
N ALA A 160 -3.86 11.98 10.08
CA ALA A 160 -3.48 11.38 8.80
C ALA A 160 -3.00 12.44 7.82
N PRO A 161 -1.99 12.13 6.98
CA PRO A 161 -1.53 13.06 5.96
C PRO A 161 -2.68 13.39 4.99
N THR A 162 -2.71 14.65 4.57
CA THR A 162 -3.69 15.14 3.59
C THR A 162 -3.26 14.88 2.15
N ASP A 163 -1.97 14.65 1.95
CA ASP A 163 -1.42 14.35 0.64
C ASP A 163 -1.24 12.83 0.51
N PHE A 164 -1.85 12.28 -0.53
CA PHE A 164 -1.79 10.86 -0.81
C PHE A 164 -1.04 10.61 -2.11
N ILE A 165 -0.17 9.61 -2.08
CA ILE A 165 0.38 9.04 -3.30
C ILE A 165 -0.74 8.23 -3.92
N VAL A 166 -1.32 8.73 -5.00
CA VAL A 166 -2.24 7.95 -5.83
C VAL A 166 -1.43 7.20 -6.86
N ASP A 167 -1.87 6.00 -7.19
CA ASP A 167 -1.32 5.26 -8.30
C ASP A 167 -1.34 6.11 -9.57
N SER A 168 -0.22 6.09 -10.26
CA SER A 168 -0.11 6.78 -11.53
C SER A 168 -1.16 6.25 -12.51
N ASN A 169 -1.86 7.15 -13.20
CA ASN A 169 -2.76 6.78 -14.30
C ASN A 169 -1.99 6.19 -15.52
N PHE A 170 -0.71 5.96 -15.37
CA PHE A 170 0.12 5.32 -16.38
C PHE A 170 -0.29 3.85 -16.56
N PRO A 171 -0.73 3.42 -17.76
CA PRO A 171 -1.25 2.06 -17.96
C PRO A 171 -0.22 0.94 -17.74
N GLY A 172 1.07 1.26 -17.80
CA GLY A 172 2.17 0.33 -17.57
C GLY A 172 2.69 0.29 -16.13
N ILE A 173 2.02 0.97 -15.18
CA ILE A 173 2.53 1.15 -13.81
C ILE A 173 2.76 -0.19 -13.09
N ASN A 174 1.89 -1.17 -13.27
CA ASN A 174 2.05 -2.48 -12.63
C ASN A 174 3.38 -3.15 -12.98
N SER A 175 3.82 -3.08 -14.24
CA SER A 175 5.14 -3.64 -14.62
C SER A 175 6.29 -2.88 -13.97
N VAL A 176 6.16 -1.58 -13.75
CA VAL A 176 7.17 -0.81 -13.04
C VAL A 176 7.23 -1.23 -11.57
N LEU A 177 6.07 -1.32 -10.91
CA LEU A 177 5.97 -1.68 -9.48
C LEU A 177 6.37 -3.14 -9.21
N SER A 178 6.00 -4.08 -10.10
CA SER A 178 6.23 -5.51 -9.86
C SER A 178 7.58 -6.02 -10.33
N ASP A 179 8.17 -5.40 -11.35
CA ASP A 179 9.38 -5.91 -11.98
C ASP A 179 10.59 -4.98 -11.77
N VAL A 180 10.41 -3.67 -12.07
CA VAL A 180 11.55 -2.73 -12.10
C VAL A 180 11.97 -2.30 -10.71
N ILE A 181 11.03 -1.91 -9.86
CA ILE A 181 11.32 -1.41 -8.51
C ILE A 181 11.94 -2.50 -7.62
N PRO A 182 11.36 -3.72 -7.53
CA PRO A 182 11.99 -4.79 -6.76
C PRO A 182 13.38 -5.16 -7.25
N GLU A 183 13.60 -5.23 -8.57
CA GLU A 183 14.92 -5.50 -9.12
C GLU A 183 15.93 -4.42 -8.75
N MET A 184 15.54 -3.15 -8.83
CA MET A 184 16.37 -2.01 -8.45
C MET A 184 16.80 -2.10 -6.98
N ILE A 185 15.84 -2.27 -6.07
CA ILE A 185 16.09 -2.36 -4.63
C ILE A 185 16.97 -3.57 -4.30
N ASN A 186 16.59 -4.75 -4.77
CA ASN A 186 17.32 -5.99 -4.48
C ASN A 186 18.75 -5.96 -5.02
N SER A 187 18.98 -5.40 -6.21
CA SER A 187 20.32 -5.35 -6.78
C SER A 187 21.30 -4.54 -5.93
N VAL A 188 20.82 -3.48 -5.27
CA VAL A 188 21.60 -2.68 -4.33
C VAL A 188 21.73 -3.39 -2.98
N ALA A 189 20.64 -3.89 -2.44
CA ALA A 189 20.61 -4.56 -1.15
C ALA A 189 21.52 -5.79 -1.08
N PHE A 190 21.57 -6.59 -2.17
CA PHE A 190 22.47 -7.75 -2.27
C PHE A 190 23.90 -7.39 -2.70
N GLY A 191 24.23 -6.11 -2.87
CA GLY A 191 25.56 -5.68 -3.30
C GLY A 191 25.93 -6.02 -4.74
N ASN A 192 24.92 -6.35 -5.58
CA ASN A 192 25.14 -6.72 -6.98
C ASN A 192 25.27 -5.50 -7.91
N SER A 193 24.91 -4.30 -7.43
CA SER A 193 24.95 -3.07 -8.21
C SER A 193 25.25 -1.86 -7.32
N SER A 194 25.90 -0.86 -7.88
CA SER A 194 25.92 0.47 -7.25
C SER A 194 24.52 1.11 -7.31
N VAL A 195 24.27 2.09 -6.46
CA VAL A 195 23.02 2.86 -6.49
C VAL A 195 22.84 3.54 -7.86
N GLU A 196 23.90 4.15 -8.39
CA GLU A 196 23.89 4.81 -9.69
C GLU A 196 23.52 3.84 -10.82
N ASP A 197 24.16 2.67 -10.89
CA ASP A 197 23.88 1.67 -11.93
C ASP A 197 22.47 1.09 -11.82
N ALA A 198 21.98 0.90 -10.59
CA ALA A 198 20.61 0.42 -10.34
C ALA A 198 19.56 1.43 -10.81
N LEU A 199 19.77 2.72 -10.53
CA LEU A 199 18.90 3.80 -11.00
C LEU A 199 18.92 3.93 -12.51
N ALA A 200 20.10 3.88 -13.14
CA ALA A 200 20.25 3.92 -14.60
C ALA A 200 19.54 2.73 -15.28
N LYS A 201 19.63 1.54 -14.70
CA LYS A 201 18.93 0.35 -15.20
C LYS A 201 17.42 0.48 -15.04
N ALA A 202 16.95 0.97 -13.90
CA ALA A 202 15.52 1.22 -13.64
C ALA A 202 14.97 2.27 -14.61
N GLN A 203 15.70 3.36 -14.83
CA GLN A 203 15.38 4.40 -15.82
C GLN A 203 15.17 3.80 -17.21
N LYS A 204 16.16 3.04 -17.69
CA LYS A 204 16.13 2.41 -19.02
C LYS A 204 15.00 1.39 -19.17
N SER A 205 14.77 0.58 -18.13
CA SER A 205 13.71 -0.45 -18.14
C SER A 205 12.33 0.18 -18.14
N THR A 206 12.13 1.19 -17.31
CA THR A 206 10.87 1.94 -17.24
C THR A 206 10.61 2.71 -18.53
N GLN A 207 11.64 3.34 -19.12
CA GLN A 207 11.46 4.07 -20.38
C GLN A 207 10.98 3.15 -21.51
N LYS A 208 11.49 1.92 -21.60
CA LYS A 208 11.00 0.92 -22.57
C LYS A 208 9.52 0.57 -22.37
N ILE A 209 9.05 0.56 -21.12
CA ILE A 209 7.64 0.33 -20.83
C ILE A 209 6.83 1.56 -21.27
N VAL A 210 7.28 2.74 -20.91
CA VAL A 210 6.69 4.04 -21.23
C VAL A 210 6.54 4.24 -22.75
N ASP A 211 7.57 3.93 -23.52
CA ASP A 211 7.59 4.10 -24.99
C ASP A 211 6.51 3.28 -25.72
N LYS A 212 5.95 2.25 -25.08
CA LYS A 212 4.84 1.49 -25.65
C LYS A 212 3.52 2.26 -25.60
N TYR A 213 3.41 3.23 -24.68
CA TYR A 213 2.17 3.99 -24.42
C TYR A 213 2.23 5.43 -24.93
N ASN A 214 3.39 5.95 -25.28
CA ASN A 214 3.59 7.28 -25.87
C ASN A 214 3.42 7.29 -27.41
N LYS A 215 2.57 6.44 -27.96
CA LYS A 215 2.38 6.32 -29.42
C LYS A 215 1.27 7.23 -29.90
#